data_84df67593f482aa4b378f06e341ca0b3
#
_entry.id   84df67593f482aa4b378f06e341ca0b3
#
_cell.length_a   1.000
_cell.length_b   1.000
_cell.length_c   1.000
_cell.angle_alpha   90.00
_cell.angle_beta   90.00
_cell.angle_gamma   90.00
#
_symmetry.space_group_name_H-M   'P 1'
#
loop_
_entity.id
_entity.type
_entity.pdbx_description
1 polymer ?
#
loop_
_entity_poly.entity_id
_entity_poly.type
_entity_poly.pdbx_seq_one_letter_code
_entity_poly.pdbx_strand_id
1 'polypeptide(L)'
;MKQSSTSVVVMSDAERRERLRNRIYAVFPVVSVLLLILLWFLAAGAENSTFPSPVDIWNRFLLLMEKPIKQLNLFGHIWASLLRVFIALAFAWLLGISFGILIGWNKKANALLGPLFTAFRSVPPLAWVPLMTMWFGTGEFPKILIVFIGALMPVVVNTQAGISNVQNMYLNVGTIFHANKRQMLFEIAIPSALDAIFAGVRTSTSAGWMVVLAAEMLGGKSGIGFLITRGMDSGDYALCLLSMVCIGLVGALLAIITQLLVRM
;
A
#
# COMPACT_ATOMS: atom_id res chain seq x y z
N MET A 1 39.33 -50.96 10.82
CA MET A 1 39.83 -49.86 10.00
C MET A 1 38.73 -49.48 9.02
N LYS A 2 37.98 -48.39 9.28
CA LYS A 2 36.98 -47.82 8.36
C LYS A 2 37.60 -46.58 7.73
N GLN A 3 37.96 -46.65 6.46
CA GLN A 3 38.39 -45.49 5.68
C GLN A 3 37.17 -44.63 5.40
N SER A 4 37.12 -43.46 5.98
CA SER A 4 36.20 -42.37 5.64
C SER A 4 36.72 -41.71 4.36
N SER A 5 36.18 -42.09 3.21
CA SER A 5 36.40 -41.38 1.95
C SER A 5 35.61 -40.09 1.95
N THR A 6 36.29 -38.97 2.23
CA THR A 6 35.77 -37.62 2.04
C THR A 6 35.70 -37.36 0.53
N SER A 7 34.53 -37.60 -0.06
CA SER A 7 34.28 -37.23 -1.45
C SER A 7 34.29 -35.71 -1.56
N VAL A 8 35.38 -35.16 -2.07
CA VAL A 8 35.42 -33.74 -2.51
C VAL A 8 34.46 -33.60 -3.68
N VAL A 9 33.28 -33.05 -3.42
CA VAL A 9 32.31 -32.74 -4.47
C VAL A 9 32.90 -31.63 -5.34
N VAL A 10 33.53 -32.03 -6.45
CA VAL A 10 34.00 -31.07 -7.47
C VAL A 10 32.78 -30.50 -8.17
N MET A 11 32.49 -29.25 -7.87
CA MET A 11 31.38 -28.53 -8.52
C MET A 11 31.59 -28.48 -10.01
N SER A 12 30.54 -28.81 -10.79
CA SER A 12 30.57 -28.71 -12.23
C SER A 12 30.73 -27.26 -12.70
N ASP A 13 31.31 -27.03 -13.88
CA ASP A 13 31.48 -25.70 -14.47
C ASP A 13 30.14 -24.97 -14.65
N ALA A 14 29.06 -25.70 -14.86
CA ALA A 14 27.70 -25.17 -14.93
C ALA A 14 27.23 -24.58 -13.57
N GLU A 15 27.47 -25.31 -12.47
CA GLU A 15 27.12 -24.84 -11.11
C GLU A 15 27.97 -23.62 -10.69
N ARG A 16 29.25 -23.59 -11.09
CA ARG A 16 30.11 -22.41 -10.87
C ARG A 16 29.59 -21.18 -11.62
N ARG A 17 29.19 -21.34 -12.89
CA ARG A 17 28.60 -20.24 -13.69
C ARG A 17 27.28 -19.77 -13.12
N GLU A 18 26.45 -20.66 -12.64
CA GLU A 18 25.18 -20.31 -12.02
C GLU A 18 25.36 -19.57 -10.67
N ARG A 19 26.28 -19.99 -9.83
CA ARG A 19 26.63 -19.27 -8.60
C ARG A 19 27.23 -17.89 -8.87
N LEU A 20 28.10 -17.77 -9.89
CA LEU A 20 28.64 -16.48 -10.32
C LEU A 20 27.54 -15.56 -10.80
N ARG A 21 26.65 -16.06 -11.65
CA ARG A 21 25.49 -15.32 -12.15
C ARG A 21 24.58 -14.84 -11.00
N ASN A 22 24.28 -15.72 -10.05
CA ASN A 22 23.44 -15.39 -8.90
C ASN A 22 24.13 -14.36 -7.96
N ARG A 23 25.46 -14.42 -7.81
CA ARG A 23 26.22 -13.37 -7.09
C ARG A 23 26.18 -12.03 -7.81
N ILE A 24 26.35 -12.05 -9.13
CA ILE A 24 26.26 -10.83 -9.96
C ILE A 24 24.87 -10.21 -9.82
N TYR A 25 23.80 -11.01 -9.93
CA TYR A 25 22.44 -10.52 -9.74
C TYR A 25 22.16 -9.99 -8.32
N ALA A 26 22.80 -10.55 -7.30
CA ALA A 26 22.68 -10.03 -5.94
C ALA A 26 23.38 -8.65 -5.74
N VAL A 27 24.36 -8.32 -6.58
CA VAL A 27 25.08 -7.04 -6.52
C VAL A 27 24.31 -5.90 -7.23
N PHE A 28 23.52 -6.21 -8.27
CA PHE A 28 22.77 -5.18 -9.01
C PHE A 28 21.89 -4.27 -8.16
N PRO A 29 21.08 -4.77 -7.20
CA PRO A 29 20.29 -3.90 -6.33
C PRO A 29 21.14 -2.93 -5.51
N VAL A 30 22.29 -3.40 -5.03
CA VAL A 30 23.22 -2.55 -4.25
C VAL A 30 23.82 -1.48 -5.13
N VAL A 31 24.29 -1.85 -6.33
CA VAL A 31 24.86 -0.89 -7.30
C VAL A 31 23.81 0.15 -7.71
N SER A 32 22.56 -0.26 -7.97
CA SER A 32 21.50 0.68 -8.35
C SER A 32 21.18 1.68 -7.24
N VAL A 33 21.15 1.25 -5.98
CA VAL A 33 20.95 2.14 -4.83
C VAL A 33 22.13 3.12 -4.67
N LEU A 34 23.38 2.62 -4.76
CA LEU A 34 24.57 3.48 -4.67
C LEU A 34 24.61 4.51 -5.81
N LEU A 35 24.25 4.09 -7.02
CA LEU A 35 24.19 4.97 -8.18
C LEU A 35 23.10 6.05 -8.00
N LEU A 36 21.95 5.68 -7.45
CA LEU A 36 20.88 6.62 -7.14
C LEU A 36 21.33 7.65 -6.09
N ILE A 37 22.01 7.21 -5.03
CA ILE A 37 22.58 8.10 -4.00
C ILE A 37 23.64 9.03 -4.61
N LEU A 38 24.52 8.49 -5.47
CA LEU A 38 25.54 9.29 -6.16
C LEU A 38 24.89 10.36 -7.05
N LEU A 39 23.90 9.98 -7.85
CA LEU A 39 23.14 10.93 -8.68
C LEU A 39 22.48 12.01 -7.84
N TRP A 40 21.97 11.64 -6.68
CA TRP A 40 21.38 12.59 -5.74
C TRP A 40 22.42 13.61 -5.25
N PHE A 41 23.60 13.17 -4.81
CA PHE A 41 24.67 14.08 -4.40
C PHE A 41 25.13 15.01 -5.53
N LEU A 42 25.23 14.49 -6.76
CA LEU A 42 25.59 15.29 -7.94
C LEU A 42 24.52 16.35 -8.25
N ALA A 43 23.23 15.97 -8.16
CA ALA A 43 22.12 16.90 -8.38
C ALA A 43 22.05 18.00 -7.31
N ALA A 44 22.34 17.64 -6.04
CA ALA A 44 22.37 18.60 -4.94
C ALA A 44 23.59 19.52 -4.97
N GLY A 45 24.71 19.06 -5.52
CA GLY A 45 25.96 19.82 -5.62
C GLY A 45 26.04 20.75 -6.83
N ALA A 46 25.04 20.80 -7.72
CA ALA A 46 25.03 21.71 -8.85
C ALA A 46 24.92 23.16 -8.41
N GLU A 47 25.68 24.07 -9.08
CA GLU A 47 25.63 25.52 -8.81
C GLU A 47 24.18 26.03 -8.92
N ASN A 48 23.72 26.74 -7.90
CA ASN A 48 22.33 27.24 -7.75
C ASN A 48 21.25 26.16 -7.57
N SER A 49 21.61 24.95 -7.14
CA SER A 49 20.61 23.91 -6.87
C SER A 49 19.80 24.26 -5.62
N THR A 50 18.48 24.35 -5.78
CA THR A 50 17.51 24.38 -4.66
C THR A 50 17.20 22.97 -4.15
N PHE A 51 17.82 21.94 -4.73
CA PHE A 51 17.59 20.54 -4.40
C PHE A 51 18.43 20.13 -3.18
N PRO A 52 17.82 19.80 -2.03
CA PRO A 52 18.54 19.51 -0.79
C PRO A 52 19.41 18.26 -0.89
N SER A 53 20.58 18.32 -0.29
CA SER A 53 21.47 17.17 -0.14
C SER A 53 20.94 16.19 0.92
N PRO A 54 21.39 14.93 0.94
CA PRO A 54 21.09 14.00 2.02
C PRO A 54 21.49 14.51 3.42
N VAL A 55 22.55 15.35 3.50
CA VAL A 55 22.99 15.97 4.75
C VAL A 55 21.97 17.02 5.23
N ASP A 56 21.43 17.82 4.31
CA ASP A 56 20.39 18.81 4.65
C ASP A 56 19.13 18.14 5.19
N ILE A 57 18.74 17.00 4.60
CA ILE A 57 17.61 16.19 5.08
C ILE A 57 17.88 15.68 6.49
N TRP A 58 19.10 15.19 6.77
CA TRP A 58 19.45 14.71 8.09
C TRP A 58 19.43 15.84 9.13
N ASN A 59 20.01 17.00 8.80
CA ASN A 59 19.95 18.16 9.67
C ASN A 59 18.52 18.65 9.90
N ARG A 60 17.68 18.59 8.85
CA ARG A 60 16.27 18.97 8.96
C ARG A 60 15.47 17.98 9.82
N PHE A 61 15.81 16.69 9.76
CA PHE A 61 15.24 15.68 10.67
C PHE A 61 15.57 16.01 12.14
N LEU A 62 16.83 16.29 12.46
CA LEU A 62 17.25 16.66 13.82
C LEU A 62 16.52 17.91 14.29
N LEU A 63 16.44 18.93 13.44
CA LEU A 63 15.74 20.17 13.75
C LEU A 63 14.25 19.93 14.02
N LEU A 64 13.58 19.04 13.29
CA LEU A 64 12.16 18.72 13.50
C LEU A 64 11.94 17.94 14.82
N MET A 65 12.95 17.21 15.29
CA MET A 65 12.91 16.55 16.60
C MET A 65 13.06 17.54 17.76
N GLU A 66 13.90 18.56 17.59
CA GLU A 66 14.10 19.61 18.60
C GLU A 66 12.98 20.67 18.59
N LYS A 67 12.54 21.07 17.40
CA LYS A 67 11.51 22.10 17.18
C LYS A 67 10.30 21.51 16.46
N PRO A 68 9.33 20.94 17.20
CA PRO A 68 8.14 20.34 16.62
C PRO A 68 7.29 21.34 15.83
N ILE A 69 6.70 20.89 14.71
CA ILE A 69 5.76 21.66 13.93
C ILE A 69 4.34 21.33 14.43
N LYS A 70 3.56 22.36 14.80
CA LYS A 70 2.21 22.18 15.38
C LYS A 70 2.18 21.22 16.56
N GLN A 71 3.20 21.29 17.43
CA GLN A 71 3.37 20.46 18.63
C GLN A 71 3.63 18.97 18.36
N LEU A 72 3.85 18.59 17.09
CA LEU A 72 4.16 17.23 16.68
C LEU A 72 5.57 17.16 16.10
N ASN A 73 6.35 16.19 16.56
CA ASN A 73 7.60 15.79 15.92
C ASN A 73 7.30 14.91 14.69
N LEU A 74 8.33 14.46 13.98
CA LEU A 74 8.17 13.63 12.79
C LEU A 74 7.34 12.36 13.05
N PHE A 75 7.62 11.66 14.16
CA PHE A 75 6.90 10.44 14.53
C PHE A 75 5.42 10.71 14.84
N GLY A 76 5.10 11.87 15.44
CA GLY A 76 3.73 12.29 15.66
C GLY A 76 2.96 12.52 14.35
N HIS A 77 3.59 13.12 13.34
CA HIS A 77 3.00 13.28 12.02
C HIS A 77 2.81 11.94 11.30
N ILE A 78 3.81 11.03 11.36
CA ILE A 78 3.71 9.67 10.82
C ILE A 78 2.54 8.93 11.46
N TRP A 79 2.43 8.98 12.79
CA TRP A 79 1.36 8.31 13.52
C TRP A 79 -0.03 8.87 13.16
N ALA A 80 -0.15 10.19 12.99
CA ALA A 80 -1.41 10.80 12.57
C ALA A 80 -1.85 10.31 11.19
N SER A 81 -0.93 10.18 10.22
CA SER A 81 -1.21 9.62 8.91
C SER A 81 -1.61 8.13 9.00
N LEU A 82 -0.85 7.33 9.75
CA LEU A 82 -1.12 5.90 9.94
C LEU A 82 -2.49 5.66 10.58
N LEU A 83 -2.85 6.44 11.60
CA LEU A 83 -4.14 6.30 12.29
C LEU A 83 -5.32 6.53 11.31
N ARG A 84 -5.23 7.56 10.47
CA ARG A 84 -6.25 7.83 9.43
C ARG A 84 -6.38 6.66 8.46
N VAL A 85 -5.24 6.13 8.01
CA VAL A 85 -5.21 4.99 7.09
C VAL A 85 -5.81 3.75 7.75
N PHE A 86 -5.43 3.40 8.99
CA PHE A 86 -5.95 2.22 9.66
C PHE A 86 -7.46 2.30 9.92
N ILE A 87 -7.96 3.45 10.33
CA ILE A 87 -9.41 3.65 10.50
C ILE A 87 -10.13 3.46 9.15
N ALA A 88 -9.64 4.11 8.10
CA ALA A 88 -10.23 4.01 6.77
C ALA A 88 -10.17 2.57 6.22
N LEU A 89 -9.05 1.86 6.40
CA LEU A 89 -8.89 0.47 5.97
C LEU A 89 -9.83 -0.48 6.71
N ALA A 90 -10.01 -0.32 8.01
CA ALA A 90 -10.93 -1.15 8.79
C ALA A 90 -12.35 -1.10 8.21
N PHE A 91 -12.86 0.11 7.92
CA PHE A 91 -14.16 0.28 7.27
C PHE A 91 -14.16 -0.21 5.81
N ALA A 92 -13.09 0.04 5.05
CA ALA A 92 -12.98 -0.39 3.67
C ALA A 92 -12.97 -1.92 3.54
N TRP A 93 -12.29 -2.62 4.43
CA TRP A 93 -12.27 -4.08 4.44
C TRP A 93 -13.63 -4.65 4.84
N LEU A 94 -14.22 -4.13 5.93
CA LEU A 94 -15.51 -4.60 6.40
C LEU A 94 -16.60 -4.42 5.32
N LEU A 95 -16.75 -3.21 4.81
CA LEU A 95 -17.80 -2.89 3.84
C LEU A 95 -17.44 -3.40 2.43
N GLY A 96 -16.18 -3.32 2.04
CA GLY A 96 -15.72 -3.73 0.71
C GLY A 96 -15.79 -5.26 0.50
N ILE A 97 -15.37 -6.04 1.48
CA ILE A 97 -15.49 -7.50 1.41
C ILE A 97 -16.98 -7.90 1.38
N SER A 98 -17.80 -7.36 2.28
CA SER A 98 -19.22 -7.65 2.34
C SER A 98 -19.94 -7.29 1.03
N PHE A 99 -19.67 -6.11 0.47
CA PHE A 99 -20.25 -5.66 -0.78
C PHE A 99 -19.71 -6.46 -1.98
N GLY A 100 -18.42 -6.78 -2.00
CA GLY A 100 -17.81 -7.62 -3.04
C GLY A 100 -18.38 -9.03 -3.07
N ILE A 101 -18.60 -9.64 -1.90
CA ILE A 101 -19.29 -10.95 -1.79
C ILE A 101 -20.72 -10.83 -2.31
N LEU A 102 -21.45 -9.79 -1.93
CA LEU A 102 -22.85 -9.59 -2.35
C LEU A 102 -22.97 -9.53 -3.87
N ILE A 103 -22.18 -8.68 -4.53
CA ILE A 103 -22.24 -8.52 -6.00
C ILE A 103 -21.53 -9.66 -6.75
N GLY A 104 -20.56 -10.35 -6.13
CA GLY A 104 -19.89 -11.51 -6.72
C GLY A 104 -20.76 -12.77 -6.72
N TRP A 105 -21.55 -12.97 -5.66
CA TRP A 105 -22.38 -14.16 -5.50
C TRP A 105 -23.78 -14.02 -6.09
N ASN A 106 -24.42 -12.89 -5.91
CA ASN A 106 -25.81 -12.68 -6.29
C ASN A 106 -25.94 -11.98 -7.65
N LYS A 107 -26.36 -12.72 -8.68
CA LYS A 107 -26.54 -12.21 -10.05
C LYS A 107 -27.50 -11.00 -10.13
N LYS A 108 -28.57 -10.96 -9.30
CA LYS A 108 -29.52 -9.85 -9.28
C LYS A 108 -28.88 -8.59 -8.65
N ALA A 109 -28.16 -8.77 -7.54
CA ALA A 109 -27.43 -7.68 -6.92
C ALA A 109 -26.34 -7.13 -7.87
N ASN A 110 -25.63 -8.01 -8.58
CA ASN A 110 -24.64 -7.59 -9.56
C ASN A 110 -25.27 -6.82 -10.73
N ALA A 111 -26.41 -7.27 -11.24
CA ALA A 111 -27.11 -6.57 -12.34
C ALA A 111 -27.56 -5.16 -11.93
N LEU A 112 -27.96 -4.97 -10.67
CA LEU A 112 -28.41 -3.67 -10.15
C LEU A 112 -27.25 -2.77 -9.69
N LEU A 113 -26.35 -3.30 -8.85
CA LEU A 113 -25.31 -2.51 -8.16
C LEU A 113 -23.97 -2.49 -8.91
N GLY A 114 -23.70 -3.50 -9.76
CA GLY A 114 -22.45 -3.60 -10.51
C GLY A 114 -22.18 -2.40 -11.43
N PRO A 115 -23.13 -1.98 -12.29
CA PRO A 115 -22.95 -0.81 -13.14
C PRO A 115 -22.75 0.48 -12.32
N LEU A 116 -23.49 0.64 -11.21
CA LEU A 116 -23.34 1.82 -10.32
C LEU A 116 -21.95 1.83 -9.66
N PHE A 117 -21.50 0.69 -9.16
CA PHE A 117 -20.15 0.57 -8.60
C PHE A 117 -19.08 0.85 -9.66
N THR A 118 -19.26 0.35 -10.89
CA THR A 118 -18.32 0.60 -11.99
C THR A 118 -18.24 2.08 -12.34
N ALA A 119 -19.36 2.78 -12.40
CA ALA A 119 -19.39 4.22 -12.60
C ALA A 119 -18.70 4.98 -11.45
N PHE A 120 -19.00 4.60 -10.19
CA PHE A 120 -18.41 5.22 -9.01
C PHE A 120 -16.89 5.03 -8.94
N ARG A 121 -16.37 3.84 -9.20
CA ARG A 121 -14.93 3.53 -9.18
C ARG A 121 -14.14 4.22 -10.29
N SER A 122 -14.80 4.67 -11.35
CA SER A 122 -14.14 5.39 -12.44
C SER A 122 -13.72 6.81 -12.04
N VAL A 123 -14.29 7.34 -10.95
CA VAL A 123 -13.91 8.66 -10.41
C VAL A 123 -12.68 8.47 -9.50
N PRO A 124 -11.52 9.10 -9.83
CA PRO A 124 -10.33 9.00 -8.99
C PRO A 124 -10.62 9.48 -7.56
N PRO A 125 -10.11 8.81 -6.52
CA PRO A 125 -10.34 9.21 -5.12
C PRO A 125 -9.98 10.67 -4.82
N LEU A 126 -8.96 11.19 -5.48
CA LEU A 126 -8.51 12.58 -5.34
C LEU A 126 -9.51 13.59 -5.86
N ALA A 127 -10.32 13.24 -6.85
CA ALA A 127 -11.35 14.11 -7.38
C ALA A 127 -12.48 14.40 -6.36
N TRP A 128 -12.63 13.56 -5.34
CA TRP A 128 -13.60 13.77 -4.26
C TRP A 128 -13.15 14.79 -3.22
N VAL A 129 -11.85 15.16 -3.17
CA VAL A 129 -11.31 16.03 -2.12
C VAL A 129 -12.02 17.38 -2.04
N PRO A 130 -12.22 18.17 -3.13
CA PRO A 130 -12.91 19.45 -3.06
C PRO A 130 -14.34 19.30 -2.55
N LEU A 131 -15.05 18.28 -3.00
CA LEU A 131 -16.44 18.02 -2.60
C LEU A 131 -16.53 17.64 -1.11
N MET A 132 -15.62 16.78 -0.64
CA MET A 132 -15.57 16.37 0.76
C MET A 132 -15.21 17.53 1.68
N THR A 133 -14.26 18.37 1.28
CA THR A 133 -13.91 19.56 2.06
C THR A 133 -15.03 20.60 2.07
N MET A 134 -15.79 20.74 0.99
CA MET A 134 -16.95 21.63 0.92
C MET A 134 -18.09 21.16 1.83
N TRP A 135 -18.36 19.86 1.89
CA TRP A 135 -19.45 19.30 2.70
C TRP A 135 -19.11 19.16 4.18
N PHE A 136 -17.88 18.74 4.50
CA PHE A 136 -17.48 18.37 5.85
C PHE A 136 -16.38 19.26 6.45
N GLY A 137 -15.95 20.29 5.71
CA GLY A 137 -14.83 21.14 6.12
C GLY A 137 -13.46 20.47 6.02
N THR A 138 -12.44 21.07 6.67
CA THR A 138 -11.03 20.61 6.65
C THR A 138 -10.67 19.72 7.85
N GLY A 139 -11.65 19.06 8.47
CA GLY A 139 -11.48 18.21 9.64
C GLY A 139 -10.80 16.87 9.37
N GLU A 140 -10.80 16.01 10.37
CA GLU A 140 -10.24 14.64 10.26
C GLU A 140 -11.16 13.71 9.46
N PHE A 141 -12.48 13.86 9.62
CA PHE A 141 -13.49 13.02 8.98
C PHE A 141 -13.39 13.00 7.45
N PRO A 142 -13.34 14.11 6.71
CA PRO A 142 -13.22 14.09 5.25
C PRO A 142 -11.93 13.42 4.79
N LYS A 143 -10.82 13.57 5.50
CA LYS A 143 -9.55 12.89 5.16
C LYS A 143 -9.70 11.38 5.24
N ILE A 144 -10.26 10.87 6.35
CA ILE A 144 -10.53 9.44 6.54
C ILE A 144 -11.49 8.93 5.47
N LEU A 145 -12.52 9.70 5.13
CA LEU A 145 -13.51 9.33 4.11
C LEU A 145 -12.90 9.22 2.70
N ILE A 146 -11.99 10.14 2.33
CA ILE A 146 -11.29 10.09 1.04
C ILE A 146 -10.39 8.86 0.97
N VAL A 147 -9.64 8.55 2.05
CA VAL A 147 -8.81 7.35 2.16
C VAL A 147 -9.67 6.09 2.08
N PHE A 148 -10.81 6.08 2.75
CA PHE A 148 -11.79 5.00 2.69
C PHE A 148 -12.27 4.75 1.24
N ILE A 149 -12.65 5.79 0.51
CA ILE A 149 -13.05 5.68 -0.90
C ILE A 149 -11.93 5.04 -1.72
N GLY A 150 -10.68 5.51 -1.55
CA GLY A 150 -9.53 4.97 -2.28
C GLY A 150 -9.22 3.51 -1.96
N ALA A 151 -9.35 3.12 -0.69
CA ALA A 151 -9.10 1.77 -0.23
C ALA A 151 -10.26 0.79 -0.54
N LEU A 152 -11.49 1.28 -0.61
CA LEU A 152 -12.69 0.47 -0.86
C LEU A 152 -12.64 -0.22 -2.22
N MET A 153 -12.20 0.51 -3.27
CA MET A 153 -12.27 0.02 -4.65
C MET A 153 -11.50 -1.27 -4.89
N PRO A 154 -10.20 -1.38 -4.52
CA PRO A 154 -9.44 -2.61 -4.70
C PRO A 154 -10.04 -3.80 -3.95
N VAL A 155 -10.55 -3.59 -2.74
CA VAL A 155 -11.15 -4.65 -1.94
C VAL A 155 -12.39 -5.21 -2.62
N VAL A 156 -13.32 -4.34 -3.03
CA VAL A 156 -14.56 -4.76 -3.70
C VAL A 156 -14.26 -5.52 -4.99
N VAL A 157 -13.38 -4.97 -5.83
CA VAL A 157 -13.05 -5.57 -7.14
C VAL A 157 -12.42 -6.96 -6.98
N ASN A 158 -11.45 -7.10 -6.10
CA ASN A 158 -10.78 -8.38 -5.90
C ASN A 158 -11.71 -9.42 -5.24
N THR A 159 -12.51 -8.99 -4.26
CA THR A 159 -13.48 -9.86 -3.61
C THR A 159 -14.55 -10.33 -4.59
N GLN A 160 -15.12 -9.40 -5.38
CA GLN A 160 -16.08 -9.74 -6.42
C GLN A 160 -15.50 -10.73 -7.42
N ALA A 161 -14.29 -10.46 -7.92
CA ALA A 161 -13.62 -11.34 -8.89
C ALA A 161 -13.34 -12.73 -8.27
N GLY A 162 -12.85 -12.80 -7.03
CA GLY A 162 -12.61 -14.05 -6.33
C GLY A 162 -13.88 -14.91 -6.20
N ILE A 163 -14.97 -14.31 -5.75
CA ILE A 163 -16.26 -15.00 -5.59
C ILE A 163 -16.87 -15.41 -6.94
N SER A 164 -16.78 -14.54 -7.97
CA SER A 164 -17.37 -14.84 -9.28
C SER A 164 -16.59 -15.89 -10.07
N ASN A 165 -15.29 -16.06 -9.78
CA ASN A 165 -14.39 -16.98 -10.48
C ASN A 165 -14.16 -18.30 -9.73
N VAL A 166 -14.95 -18.60 -8.70
CA VAL A 166 -14.88 -19.90 -8.01
C VAL A 166 -15.10 -21.02 -9.02
N GLN A 167 -14.20 -22.00 -9.02
CA GLN A 167 -14.23 -23.10 -9.98
C GLN A 167 -15.53 -23.90 -9.86
N ASN A 168 -16.18 -24.16 -11.00
CA ASN A 168 -17.41 -24.94 -11.06
C ASN A 168 -17.25 -26.34 -10.45
N MET A 169 -16.05 -26.90 -10.45
CA MET A 169 -15.76 -28.19 -9.81
C MET A 169 -16.12 -28.18 -8.32
N TYR A 170 -15.72 -27.15 -7.58
CA TYR A 170 -16.04 -27.05 -6.14
C TYR A 170 -17.55 -26.86 -5.91
N LEU A 171 -18.20 -26.06 -6.76
CA LEU A 171 -19.65 -25.85 -6.68
C LEU A 171 -20.44 -27.13 -7.00
N ASN A 172 -19.96 -27.92 -7.98
CA ASN A 172 -20.56 -29.20 -8.34
C ASN A 172 -20.40 -30.22 -7.19
N VAL A 173 -19.25 -30.29 -6.54
CA VAL A 173 -19.06 -31.14 -5.35
C VAL A 173 -20.06 -30.76 -4.26
N GLY A 174 -20.21 -29.47 -3.94
CA GLY A 174 -21.23 -29.02 -2.98
C GLY A 174 -22.65 -29.43 -3.37
N THR A 175 -22.99 -29.40 -4.67
CA THR A 175 -24.29 -29.82 -5.16
C THR A 175 -24.51 -31.32 -4.97
N ILE A 176 -23.50 -32.16 -5.22
CA ILE A 176 -23.56 -33.62 -4.99
C ILE A 176 -23.83 -33.94 -3.52
N PHE A 177 -23.22 -33.18 -2.60
CA PHE A 177 -23.44 -33.30 -1.15
C PHE A 177 -24.68 -32.57 -0.66
N HIS A 178 -25.56 -32.11 -1.55
CA HIS A 178 -26.81 -31.40 -1.23
C HIS A 178 -26.62 -30.15 -0.35
N ALA A 179 -25.48 -29.47 -0.50
CA ALA A 179 -25.22 -28.24 0.22
C ALA A 179 -26.26 -27.17 -0.12
N ASN A 180 -26.79 -26.52 0.90
CA ASN A 180 -27.72 -25.41 0.72
C ASN A 180 -26.98 -24.15 0.25
N LYS A 181 -27.72 -23.12 -0.21
CA LYS A 181 -27.12 -21.87 -0.74
C LYS A 181 -26.17 -21.16 0.25
N ARG A 182 -26.46 -21.26 1.54
CA ARG A 182 -25.62 -20.65 2.60
C ARG A 182 -24.32 -21.42 2.76
N GLN A 183 -24.40 -22.76 2.81
CA GLN A 183 -23.22 -23.62 2.85
C GLN A 183 -22.31 -23.44 1.61
N MET A 184 -22.93 -23.39 0.42
CA MET A 184 -22.21 -23.11 -0.82
C MET A 184 -21.43 -21.79 -0.77
N LEU A 185 -22.01 -20.74 -0.18
CA LEU A 185 -21.33 -19.45 -0.04
C LEU A 185 -20.24 -19.48 1.03
N PHE A 186 -20.60 -19.88 2.27
CA PHE A 186 -19.69 -19.72 3.42
C PHE A 186 -18.65 -20.84 3.54
N GLU A 187 -18.97 -22.07 3.12
CA GLU A 187 -18.10 -23.22 3.27
C GLU A 187 -17.31 -23.55 1.98
N ILE A 188 -17.74 -23.05 0.82
CA ILE A 188 -17.07 -23.33 -0.45
C ILE A 188 -16.58 -22.04 -1.13
N ALA A 189 -17.48 -21.11 -1.45
CA ALA A 189 -17.14 -19.97 -2.28
C ALA A 189 -16.20 -18.99 -1.57
N ILE A 190 -16.50 -18.58 -0.33
CA ILE A 190 -15.63 -17.65 0.43
C ILE A 190 -14.25 -18.26 0.70
N PRO A 191 -14.11 -19.50 1.21
CA PRO A 191 -12.79 -20.10 1.39
C PRO A 191 -11.99 -20.23 0.10
N SER A 192 -12.64 -20.57 -1.01
CA SER A 192 -11.96 -20.64 -2.33
C SER A 192 -11.54 -19.27 -2.87
N ALA A 193 -12.15 -18.19 -2.42
CA ALA A 193 -11.86 -16.82 -2.85
C ALA A 193 -10.89 -16.08 -1.92
N LEU A 194 -10.42 -16.69 -0.82
CA LEU A 194 -9.59 -16.01 0.20
C LEU A 194 -8.33 -15.38 -0.39
N ASP A 195 -7.63 -16.05 -1.31
CA ASP A 195 -6.44 -15.50 -1.95
C ASP A 195 -6.73 -14.19 -2.68
N ALA A 196 -7.86 -14.12 -3.40
CA ALA A 196 -8.29 -12.90 -4.08
C ALA A 196 -8.73 -11.81 -3.08
N ILE A 197 -9.43 -12.17 -2.01
CA ILE A 197 -9.80 -11.24 -0.93
C ILE A 197 -8.56 -10.64 -0.28
N PHE A 198 -7.57 -11.47 0.08
CA PHE A 198 -6.31 -10.99 0.65
C PHE A 198 -5.47 -10.17 -0.33
N ALA A 199 -5.50 -10.50 -1.63
CA ALA A 199 -4.90 -9.65 -2.66
C ALA A 199 -5.57 -8.26 -2.68
N GLY A 200 -6.89 -8.20 -2.54
CA GLY A 200 -7.65 -6.97 -2.38
C GLY A 200 -7.26 -6.17 -1.14
N VAL A 201 -7.13 -6.82 0.02
CA VAL A 201 -6.66 -6.22 1.28
C VAL A 201 -5.27 -5.59 1.10
N ARG A 202 -4.33 -6.31 0.51
CA ARG A 202 -2.97 -5.82 0.24
C ARG A 202 -2.97 -4.60 -0.68
N THR A 203 -3.70 -4.69 -1.80
CA THR A 203 -3.77 -3.60 -2.77
C THR A 203 -4.45 -2.36 -2.18
N SER A 204 -5.48 -2.54 -1.35
CA SER A 204 -6.19 -1.47 -0.66
C SER A 204 -5.30 -0.73 0.35
N THR A 205 -4.42 -1.43 1.05
CA THR A 205 -3.47 -0.82 1.99
C THR A 205 -2.54 0.15 1.26
N SER A 206 -1.97 -0.28 0.13
CA SER A 206 -1.13 0.58 -0.70
C SER A 206 -1.90 1.77 -1.28
N ALA A 207 -3.13 1.53 -1.78
CA ALA A 207 -3.98 2.59 -2.31
C ALA A 207 -4.36 3.61 -1.22
N GLY A 208 -4.76 3.15 -0.03
CA GLY A 208 -5.09 4.02 1.11
C GLY A 208 -3.90 4.87 1.54
N TRP A 209 -2.70 4.28 1.60
CA TRP A 209 -1.47 5.01 1.92
C TRP A 209 -1.14 6.10 0.91
N MET A 210 -1.34 5.86 -0.40
CA MET A 210 -1.12 6.88 -1.43
C MET A 210 -2.15 8.01 -1.33
N VAL A 211 -3.41 7.67 -1.05
CA VAL A 211 -4.51 8.65 -1.02
C VAL A 211 -4.46 9.54 0.22
N VAL A 212 -4.01 9.03 1.39
CA VAL A 212 -3.94 9.85 2.62
C VAL A 212 -3.04 11.06 2.45
N LEU A 213 -1.96 10.94 1.71
CA LEU A 213 -1.02 12.04 1.47
C LEU A 213 -1.70 13.22 0.81
N ALA A 214 -2.45 12.95 -0.26
CA ALA A 214 -3.17 14.00 -0.95
C ALA A 214 -4.31 14.61 -0.10
N ALA A 215 -5.00 13.78 0.68
CA ALA A 215 -6.01 14.27 1.62
C ALA A 215 -5.41 15.16 2.72
N GLU A 216 -4.17 14.91 3.15
CA GLU A 216 -3.45 15.72 4.14
C GLU A 216 -2.87 17.01 3.56
N MET A 217 -2.49 17.00 2.27
CA MET A 217 -2.00 18.21 1.59
C MET A 217 -3.06 19.28 1.46
N LEU A 218 -4.33 18.91 1.43
CA LEU A 218 -5.46 19.83 1.27
C LEU A 218 -6.07 20.18 2.63
N GLY A 219 -5.56 21.26 3.25
CA GLY A 219 -6.10 21.80 4.51
C GLY A 219 -5.73 20.98 5.77
N GLY A 220 -4.68 20.17 5.72
CA GLY A 220 -4.16 19.43 6.88
C GLY A 220 -3.53 20.34 7.93
N LYS A 221 -3.61 19.94 9.21
CA LYS A 221 -2.86 20.55 10.34
C LYS A 221 -1.85 19.57 10.93
N SER A 222 -1.86 18.32 10.50
CA SER A 222 -0.99 17.22 10.91
C SER A 222 -0.92 16.15 9.82
N GLY A 223 0.08 15.28 9.89
CA GLY A 223 0.34 14.23 8.93
C GLY A 223 1.57 14.51 8.08
N ILE A 224 2.03 13.50 7.32
CA ILE A 224 3.24 13.65 6.49
C ILE A 224 2.94 14.49 5.25
N GLY A 225 1.74 14.37 4.67
CA GLY A 225 1.30 15.21 3.55
C GLY A 225 1.23 16.69 3.92
N PHE A 226 0.81 17.02 5.15
CA PHE A 226 0.86 18.38 5.68
C PHE A 226 2.31 18.90 5.77
N LEU A 227 3.29 18.08 6.16
CA LEU A 227 4.70 18.52 6.21
C LEU A 227 5.23 18.87 4.82
N ILE A 228 4.79 18.17 3.76
CA ILE A 228 5.17 18.52 2.38
C ILE A 228 4.67 19.91 2.02
N THR A 229 3.37 20.17 2.18
CA THR A 229 2.79 21.49 1.85
C THR A 229 3.41 22.59 2.70
N ARG A 230 3.64 22.32 3.98
CA ARG A 230 4.29 23.27 4.88
C ARG A 230 5.73 23.60 4.43
N GLY A 231 6.49 22.59 3.97
CA GLY A 231 7.82 22.78 3.41
C GLY A 231 7.78 23.61 2.12
N MET A 232 6.84 23.32 1.22
CA MET A 232 6.65 24.09 -0.02
C MET A 232 6.30 25.56 0.27
N ASP A 233 5.34 25.81 1.14
CA ASP A 233 4.87 27.15 1.49
C ASP A 233 5.95 28.00 2.17
N SER A 234 6.87 27.37 2.90
CA SER A 234 7.96 28.04 3.61
C SER A 234 9.30 28.08 2.84
N GLY A 235 9.37 27.47 1.64
CA GLY A 235 10.61 27.32 0.88
C GLY A 235 11.59 26.31 1.50
N ASP A 236 11.14 25.50 2.47
CA ASP A 236 11.96 24.49 3.16
C ASP A 236 11.90 23.16 2.38
N TYR A 237 12.66 23.11 1.28
CA TYR A 237 12.72 21.93 0.42
C TYR A 237 13.31 20.70 1.13
N ALA A 238 14.14 20.92 2.16
CA ALA A 238 14.67 19.83 2.97
C ALA A 238 13.54 19.12 3.77
N LEU A 239 12.58 19.90 4.28
CA LEU A 239 11.38 19.33 4.93
C LEU A 239 10.51 18.56 3.94
N CYS A 240 10.34 19.06 2.71
CA CYS A 240 9.61 18.37 1.66
C CYS A 240 10.23 16.99 1.37
N LEU A 241 11.55 16.97 1.08
CA LEU A 241 12.25 15.72 0.76
C LEU A 241 12.32 14.77 1.96
N LEU A 242 12.54 15.29 3.18
CA LEU A 242 12.45 14.48 4.40
C LEU A 242 11.09 13.76 4.49
N SER A 243 10.01 14.50 4.25
CA SER A 243 8.66 13.95 4.28
C SER A 243 8.46 12.88 3.19
N MET A 244 8.96 13.12 1.96
CA MET A 244 8.89 12.16 0.85
C MET A 244 9.66 10.87 1.17
N VAL A 245 10.85 10.95 1.75
CA VAL A 245 11.63 9.78 2.22
C VAL A 245 10.85 9.00 3.27
N CYS A 246 10.27 9.70 4.25
CA CYS A 246 9.44 9.05 5.28
C CYS A 246 8.22 8.34 4.69
N ILE A 247 7.55 8.94 3.71
CA ILE A 247 6.44 8.32 2.98
C ILE A 247 6.87 7.01 2.32
N GLY A 248 8.00 7.03 1.62
CA GLY A 248 8.55 5.85 0.97
C GLY A 248 8.88 4.74 1.96
N LEU A 249 9.54 5.08 3.07
CA LEU A 249 9.92 4.11 4.10
C LEU A 249 8.69 3.49 4.79
N VAL A 250 7.72 4.30 5.21
CA VAL A 250 6.50 3.81 5.85
C VAL A 250 5.65 3.01 4.86
N GLY A 251 5.54 3.45 3.60
CA GLY A 251 4.82 2.72 2.56
C GLY A 251 5.46 1.35 2.27
N ALA A 252 6.79 1.28 2.18
CA ALA A 252 7.52 0.03 2.03
C ALA A 252 7.30 -0.91 3.24
N LEU A 253 7.34 -0.37 4.44
CA LEU A 253 7.06 -1.13 5.67
C LEU A 253 5.64 -1.71 5.67
N LEU A 254 4.63 -0.90 5.34
CA LEU A 254 3.24 -1.35 5.21
C LEU A 254 3.08 -2.44 4.14
N ALA A 255 3.76 -2.31 3.00
CA ALA A 255 3.74 -3.31 1.93
C ALA A 255 4.36 -4.64 2.39
N ILE A 256 5.48 -4.61 3.11
CA ILE A 256 6.14 -5.80 3.67
C ILE A 256 5.23 -6.47 4.71
N ILE A 257 4.68 -5.70 5.66
CA ILE A 257 3.80 -6.23 6.71
C ILE A 257 2.57 -6.92 6.09
N THR A 258 1.90 -6.25 5.15
CA THR A 258 0.72 -6.82 4.49
C THR A 258 1.05 -8.05 3.64
N GLN A 259 2.25 -8.09 3.02
CA GLN A 259 2.70 -9.27 2.27
C GLN A 259 2.97 -10.47 3.18
N LEU A 260 3.53 -10.24 4.38
CA LEU A 260 3.78 -11.29 5.36
C LEU A 260 2.48 -11.83 5.95
N LEU A 261 1.53 -10.97 6.27
CA LEU A 261 0.21 -11.37 6.79
C LEU A 261 -0.59 -12.24 5.81
N VAL A 262 -0.45 -12.00 4.51
CA VAL A 262 -1.16 -12.77 3.47
C VAL A 262 -0.48 -14.11 3.14
N ARG A 263 0.80 -14.29 3.49
CA ARG A 263 1.53 -15.56 3.28
C ARG A 263 1.35 -16.58 4.41
N MET A 264 0.82 -16.16 5.57
CA MET A 264 0.44 -17.03 6.69
C MET A 264 -0.93 -17.65 6.46
#